data_92b656759a2456c2799946bfd2c44f55
#
_entry.id   92b656759a2456c2799946bfd2c44f55
#
_cell.length_a   1.000
_cell.length_b   1.000
_cell.length_c   1.000
_cell.angle_alpha   90.00
_cell.angle_beta   90.00
_cell.angle_gamma   90.00
#
_symmetry.space_group_name_H-M   'P 1'
#
loop_
_entity.id
_entity.type
_entity.pdbx_description
1 polymer ?
#
loop_
_entity_poly.entity_id
_entity_poly.type
_entity_poly.pdbx_seq_one_letter_code
_entity_poly.pdbx_strand_id
1 'polypeptide(L)'
;MRRYLIFSILSIIGAIIIFIIYFSIFGIKTERFNSLILDKLKTYDSKLSLDINDVFLKLDINEKTIKINTENAKLNFNNEFIDLSKIDINLDILKVLKNENSLKKIKISTKKNKIKKITNFLNSYKFSLPRLIIYNQIEDGFIEADININNIENNKSKLTYNLNGKISEGKLNVLNNIKIKDINFLFNIEDKKYTINKASFNYEEVNFSSKEILIKKLEKHYKIEGDLANNEGLIDPNFHSKLFNLNLDFLENRKISASIDNKFKFKINSNNKIKDLDLYSKIKFKEIFINKKIQNLIYLKNGTIILNYKKNNLKTDIE
;
A
#
# COMPACT_ATOMS: atom_id res chain seq x y z
N MET A 1 -40.46 -54.84 5.92
CA MET A 1 -39.65 -53.95 6.76
C MET A 1 -38.26 -53.62 6.15
N ARG A 2 -37.40 -54.57 5.84
CA ARG A 2 -35.99 -54.30 5.37
C ARG A 2 -35.90 -53.44 4.09
N ARG A 3 -36.79 -53.58 3.11
CA ARG A 3 -36.83 -52.75 1.89
C ARG A 3 -37.20 -51.29 2.17
N TYR A 4 -38.18 -51.03 3.01
CA TYR A 4 -38.56 -49.65 3.37
C TYR A 4 -37.45 -48.92 4.13
N LEU A 5 -36.70 -49.63 4.98
CA LEU A 5 -35.56 -49.09 5.69
C LEU A 5 -34.43 -48.69 4.72
N ILE A 6 -34.16 -49.53 3.72
CA ILE A 6 -33.16 -49.24 2.66
C ILE A 6 -33.59 -47.99 1.83
N PHE A 7 -34.85 -47.93 1.42
CA PHE A 7 -35.38 -46.78 0.68
C PHE A 7 -35.33 -45.50 1.50
N SER A 8 -35.64 -45.55 2.82
CA SER A 8 -35.53 -44.41 3.72
C SER A 8 -34.09 -43.90 3.86
N ILE A 9 -33.11 -44.82 4.00
CA ILE A 9 -31.68 -44.47 4.07
C ILE A 9 -31.23 -43.84 2.75
N LEU A 10 -31.59 -44.43 1.59
CA LEU A 10 -31.26 -43.87 0.28
C LEU A 10 -31.86 -42.50 0.05
N SER A 11 -33.11 -42.29 0.49
CA SER A 11 -33.76 -40.95 0.42
C SER A 11 -33.06 -39.91 1.27
N ILE A 12 -32.63 -40.26 2.49
CA ILE A 12 -31.88 -39.36 3.37
C ILE A 12 -30.51 -39.02 2.75
N ILE A 13 -29.80 -40.00 2.21
CA ILE A 13 -28.51 -39.78 1.52
C ILE A 13 -28.71 -38.88 0.29
N GLY A 14 -29.75 -39.10 -0.50
CA GLY A 14 -30.09 -38.27 -1.66
C GLY A 14 -30.38 -36.81 -1.25
N ALA A 15 -31.16 -36.63 -0.19
CA ALA A 15 -31.46 -35.30 0.36
C ALA A 15 -30.17 -34.57 0.86
N ILE A 16 -29.28 -35.29 1.52
CA ILE A 16 -27.97 -34.72 1.96
C ILE A 16 -27.12 -34.33 0.75
N ILE A 17 -27.06 -35.16 -0.28
CA ILE A 17 -26.29 -34.80 -1.50
C ILE A 17 -26.89 -33.58 -2.18
N ILE A 18 -28.21 -33.50 -2.32
CA ILE A 18 -28.88 -32.32 -2.90
C ILE A 18 -28.62 -31.08 -2.05
N PHE A 19 -28.65 -31.19 -0.71
CA PHE A 19 -28.34 -30.08 0.19
C PHE A 19 -26.88 -29.62 0.03
N ILE A 20 -25.91 -30.52 -0.07
CA ILE A 20 -24.49 -30.20 -0.27
C ILE A 20 -24.31 -29.51 -1.62
N ILE A 21 -24.95 -29.98 -2.68
CA ILE A 21 -24.88 -29.36 -4.01
C ILE A 21 -25.51 -27.98 -3.96
N TYR A 22 -26.69 -27.81 -3.36
CA TYR A 22 -27.35 -26.53 -3.19
C TYR A 22 -26.47 -25.55 -2.42
N PHE A 23 -25.92 -25.96 -1.28
CA PHE A 23 -25.05 -25.14 -0.45
C PHE A 23 -23.73 -24.79 -1.15
N SER A 24 -23.23 -25.69 -2.01
CA SER A 24 -22.03 -25.43 -2.82
C SER A 24 -22.28 -24.45 -3.98
N ILE A 25 -23.48 -24.45 -4.59
CA ILE A 25 -23.78 -23.58 -5.74
C ILE A 25 -24.32 -22.23 -5.27
N PHE A 26 -25.35 -22.23 -4.44
CA PHE A 26 -26.10 -21.03 -4.07
C PHE A 26 -25.64 -20.41 -2.75
N GLY A 27 -25.12 -21.21 -1.79
CA GLY A 27 -24.81 -20.76 -0.44
C GLY A 27 -26.05 -20.41 0.38
N ILE A 28 -25.84 -19.87 1.58
CA ILE A 28 -26.89 -19.49 2.51
C ILE A 28 -26.58 -18.12 3.09
N LYS A 29 -27.54 -17.19 3.02
CA LYS A 29 -27.50 -15.89 3.66
C LYS A 29 -28.08 -16.03 5.06
N THR A 30 -27.37 -15.51 6.08
CA THR A 30 -27.80 -15.63 7.49
C THR A 30 -27.18 -14.56 8.36
N GLU A 31 -27.94 -14.11 9.34
CA GLU A 31 -27.48 -13.20 10.38
C GLU A 31 -26.98 -13.95 11.63
N ARG A 32 -27.24 -15.27 11.72
CA ARG A 32 -26.92 -16.08 12.93
C ARG A 32 -25.44 -16.11 13.27
N PHE A 33 -24.57 -15.89 12.28
CA PHE A 33 -23.11 -15.87 12.50
C PHE A 33 -22.57 -14.49 12.87
N ASN A 34 -23.36 -13.43 12.79
CA ASN A 34 -22.93 -12.07 13.14
C ASN A 34 -22.44 -12.02 14.59
N SER A 35 -23.22 -12.56 15.52
CA SER A 35 -22.85 -12.60 16.95
C SER A 35 -21.57 -13.39 17.18
N LEU A 36 -21.42 -14.56 16.53
CA LEU A 36 -20.21 -15.39 16.68
C LEU A 36 -18.95 -14.69 16.16
N ILE A 37 -19.04 -13.97 15.03
CA ILE A 37 -17.94 -13.19 14.49
C ILE A 37 -17.59 -12.03 15.43
N LEU A 38 -18.58 -11.32 15.94
CA LEU A 38 -18.42 -10.21 16.87
C LEU A 38 -17.81 -10.67 18.20
N ASP A 39 -18.31 -11.77 18.78
CA ASP A 39 -17.78 -12.33 20.02
C ASP A 39 -16.33 -12.78 19.84
N LYS A 40 -16.03 -13.42 18.72
CA LYS A 40 -14.65 -13.82 18.41
C LYS A 40 -13.74 -12.60 18.26
N LEU A 41 -14.19 -11.53 17.61
CA LEU A 41 -13.43 -10.28 17.47
C LEU A 41 -13.15 -9.65 18.84
N LYS A 42 -14.14 -9.60 19.73
CA LYS A 42 -14.03 -9.07 21.10
C LYS A 42 -13.04 -9.87 21.97
N THR A 43 -12.82 -11.15 21.66
CA THR A 43 -11.78 -11.94 22.38
C THR A 43 -10.34 -11.46 22.08
N TYR A 44 -10.11 -10.81 20.93
CA TYR A 44 -8.81 -10.23 20.60
C TYR A 44 -8.65 -8.83 21.21
N ASP A 45 -9.68 -7.99 21.10
CA ASP A 45 -9.72 -6.68 21.76
C ASP A 45 -11.17 -6.27 21.98
N SER A 46 -11.55 -6.02 23.26
CA SER A 46 -12.92 -5.67 23.63
C SER A 46 -13.44 -4.36 23.03
N LYS A 47 -12.53 -3.50 22.55
CA LYS A 47 -12.85 -2.22 21.89
C LYS A 47 -13.06 -2.34 20.40
N LEU A 48 -12.69 -3.49 19.79
CA LEU A 48 -12.97 -3.78 18.40
C LEU A 48 -14.44 -4.19 18.24
N SER A 49 -15.11 -3.57 17.28
CA SER A 49 -16.43 -4.00 16.83
C SER A 49 -16.53 -3.95 15.31
N LEU A 50 -17.40 -4.77 14.76
CA LEU A 50 -17.61 -4.89 13.33
C LEU A 50 -19.11 -4.80 13.06
N ASP A 51 -19.54 -3.76 12.35
CA ASP A 51 -20.93 -3.65 11.90
C ASP A 51 -21.07 -4.47 10.63
N ILE A 52 -21.86 -5.52 10.71
CA ILE A 52 -22.11 -6.48 9.61
C ILE A 52 -23.62 -6.54 9.39
N ASN A 53 -24.07 -6.41 8.15
CA ASN A 53 -25.47 -6.61 7.80
C ASN A 53 -25.77 -8.09 7.70
N ASP A 54 -25.20 -8.75 6.69
CA ASP A 54 -25.46 -10.13 6.37
C ASP A 54 -24.15 -10.90 6.15
N VAL A 55 -24.17 -12.14 6.56
CA VAL A 55 -23.09 -13.10 6.28
C VAL A 55 -23.61 -14.11 5.27
N PHE A 56 -22.83 -14.33 4.22
CA PHE A 56 -23.07 -15.31 3.18
C PHE A 56 -22.10 -16.48 3.36
N LEU A 57 -22.67 -17.68 3.51
CA LEU A 57 -21.93 -18.92 3.68
C LEU A 57 -22.01 -19.76 2.41
N LYS A 58 -20.88 -20.26 1.95
CA LYS A 58 -20.79 -21.12 0.79
C LYS A 58 -19.82 -22.27 1.03
N LEU A 59 -20.18 -23.48 0.59
CA LEU A 59 -19.31 -24.63 0.61
C LEU A 59 -18.49 -24.67 -0.68
N ASP A 60 -17.17 -24.69 -0.59
CA ASP A 60 -16.29 -24.98 -1.71
C ASP A 60 -15.75 -26.40 -1.58
N ILE A 61 -16.32 -27.30 -2.38
CA ILE A 61 -15.97 -28.72 -2.37
C ILE A 61 -14.56 -28.93 -2.90
N ASN A 62 -14.14 -28.16 -3.92
CA ASN A 62 -12.83 -28.32 -4.55
C ASN A 62 -11.70 -27.94 -3.59
N GLU A 63 -11.85 -26.82 -2.90
CA GLU A 63 -10.89 -26.34 -1.90
C GLU A 63 -11.07 -26.98 -0.53
N LYS A 64 -12.15 -27.75 -0.32
CA LYS A 64 -12.58 -28.32 0.96
C LYS A 64 -12.68 -27.25 2.05
N THR A 65 -13.32 -26.12 1.71
CA THR A 65 -13.45 -24.97 2.60
C THR A 65 -14.90 -24.51 2.72
N ILE A 66 -15.23 -23.96 3.88
CA ILE A 66 -16.42 -23.12 4.07
C ILE A 66 -15.97 -21.67 3.84
N LYS A 67 -16.54 -21.02 2.83
CA LYS A 67 -16.32 -19.59 2.55
C LYS A 67 -17.39 -18.79 3.27
N ILE A 68 -16.93 -17.79 4.03
CA ILE A 68 -17.76 -16.84 4.77
C ILE A 68 -17.48 -15.48 4.17
N ASN A 69 -18.49 -14.82 3.62
CA ASN A 69 -18.38 -13.53 3.00
C ASN A 69 -19.32 -12.54 3.68
N THR A 70 -18.87 -11.31 3.86
CA THR A 70 -19.74 -10.18 4.21
C THR A 70 -19.34 -8.95 3.42
N GLU A 71 -20.33 -8.14 3.06
CA GLU A 71 -20.13 -6.92 2.27
C GLU A 71 -20.58 -5.69 3.06
N ASN A 72 -20.00 -4.54 2.69
CA ASN A 72 -20.36 -3.24 3.27
C ASN A 72 -20.25 -3.17 4.80
N ALA A 73 -19.29 -3.88 5.37
CA ALA A 73 -19.04 -3.85 6.81
C ALA A 73 -18.32 -2.56 7.25
N LYS A 74 -18.40 -2.23 8.53
CA LYS A 74 -17.60 -1.18 9.15
C LYS A 74 -16.82 -1.75 10.33
N LEU A 75 -15.51 -1.59 10.29
CA LEU A 75 -14.63 -1.96 11.41
C LEU A 75 -14.44 -0.74 12.30
N ASN A 76 -14.86 -0.84 13.56
CA ASN A 76 -14.84 0.24 14.53
C ASN A 76 -13.79 -0.03 15.62
N PHE A 77 -13.14 1.02 16.10
CA PHE A 77 -12.27 1.01 17.28
C PHE A 77 -12.23 2.41 17.92
N ASN A 78 -12.60 2.53 19.20
CA ASN A 78 -12.54 3.79 19.94
C ASN A 78 -13.14 5.00 19.17
N ASN A 79 -14.35 4.91 18.67
CA ASN A 79 -15.05 5.93 17.87
C ASN A 79 -14.46 6.23 16.47
N GLU A 80 -13.35 5.60 16.11
CA GLU A 80 -12.83 5.64 14.75
C GLU A 80 -13.31 4.42 13.96
N PHE A 81 -13.54 4.56 12.66
CA PHE A 81 -14.00 3.45 11.83
C PHE A 81 -13.38 3.43 10.43
N ILE A 82 -13.34 2.25 9.84
CA ILE A 82 -12.92 2.01 8.46
C ILE A 82 -14.08 1.37 7.71
N ASP A 83 -14.42 1.91 6.54
CA ASP A 83 -15.40 1.33 5.66
C ASP A 83 -14.76 0.20 4.85
N LEU A 84 -15.35 -0.99 4.98
CA LEU A 84 -14.94 -2.19 4.26
C LEU A 84 -15.91 -2.46 3.11
N SER A 85 -15.38 -2.85 1.96
CA SER A 85 -16.20 -3.31 0.84
C SER A 85 -16.57 -4.77 1.02
N LYS A 86 -15.60 -5.58 1.47
CA LYS A 86 -15.77 -7.03 1.59
C LYS A 86 -14.83 -7.64 2.62
N ILE A 87 -15.31 -8.69 3.29
CA ILE A 87 -14.49 -9.60 4.10
C ILE A 87 -14.77 -11.01 3.60
N ASP A 88 -13.73 -11.74 3.22
CA ASP A 88 -13.78 -13.15 2.85
C ASP A 88 -12.95 -13.97 3.83
N ILE A 89 -13.54 -14.99 4.42
CA ILE A 89 -12.89 -15.92 5.34
C ILE A 89 -13.05 -17.34 4.81
N ASN A 90 -11.96 -18.08 4.71
CA ASN A 90 -11.97 -19.48 4.32
C ASN A 90 -11.61 -20.36 5.52
N LEU A 91 -12.51 -21.28 5.88
CA LEU A 91 -12.32 -22.26 6.95
C LEU A 91 -12.12 -23.66 6.36
N ASP A 92 -11.18 -24.41 6.88
CA ASP A 92 -11.01 -25.83 6.52
C ASP A 92 -12.14 -26.68 7.12
N ILE A 93 -12.88 -27.42 6.27
CA ILE A 93 -14.05 -28.21 6.67
C ILE A 93 -13.68 -29.31 7.66
N LEU A 94 -12.57 -30.02 7.43
CA LEU A 94 -12.18 -31.14 8.27
C LEU A 94 -11.79 -30.68 9.67
N LYS A 95 -11.16 -29.52 9.77
CA LYS A 95 -10.81 -28.90 11.06
C LYS A 95 -12.02 -28.35 11.80
N VAL A 96 -12.97 -27.76 11.07
CA VAL A 96 -14.27 -27.35 11.65
C VAL A 96 -14.97 -28.54 12.30
N LEU A 97 -15.03 -29.68 11.60
CA LEU A 97 -15.65 -30.90 12.12
C LEU A 97 -14.94 -31.48 13.33
N LYS A 98 -13.63 -31.24 13.48
CA LYS A 98 -12.82 -31.70 14.61
C LYS A 98 -12.74 -30.67 15.75
N ASN A 99 -13.44 -29.54 15.65
CA ASN A 99 -13.33 -28.40 16.59
C ASN A 99 -11.89 -27.86 16.73
N GLU A 100 -11.07 -27.98 15.67
CA GLU A 100 -9.71 -27.46 15.62
C GLU A 100 -9.71 -26.02 15.05
N ASN A 101 -8.56 -25.32 15.15
CA ASN A 101 -8.40 -24.03 14.48
C ASN A 101 -8.45 -24.22 12.95
N SER A 102 -9.54 -23.80 12.36
CA SER A 102 -9.90 -24.07 10.97
C SER A 102 -9.62 -22.89 10.02
N LEU A 103 -9.12 -21.78 10.53
CA LEU A 103 -8.90 -20.56 9.75
C LEU A 103 -7.72 -20.73 8.77
N LYS A 104 -8.02 -20.75 7.47
CA LYS A 104 -7.05 -20.97 6.40
C LYS A 104 -6.59 -19.66 5.74
N LYS A 105 -7.54 -18.76 5.48
CA LYS A 105 -7.30 -17.50 4.77
C LYS A 105 -8.30 -16.45 5.19
N ILE A 106 -7.84 -15.19 5.30
CA ILE A 106 -8.68 -14.01 5.42
C ILE A 106 -8.30 -13.05 4.29
N LYS A 107 -9.30 -12.51 3.61
CA LYS A 107 -9.16 -11.37 2.72
C LYS A 107 -10.07 -10.24 3.20
N ILE A 108 -9.52 -9.04 3.38
CA ILE A 108 -10.26 -7.83 3.76
C ILE A 108 -10.02 -6.79 2.68
N SER A 109 -11.09 -6.29 2.07
CA SER A 109 -11.06 -5.22 1.08
C SER A 109 -11.70 -3.97 1.66
N THR A 110 -11.02 -2.83 1.57
CA THR A 110 -11.58 -1.55 2.02
C THR A 110 -12.36 -0.86 0.90
N LYS A 111 -13.30 0.01 1.26
CA LYS A 111 -13.82 1.02 0.34
C LYS A 111 -12.80 2.14 0.14
N LYS A 112 -13.09 3.10 -0.73
CA LYS A 112 -12.34 4.36 -0.84
C LYS A 112 -12.51 5.15 0.46
N ASN A 113 -11.50 5.10 1.33
CA ASN A 113 -11.47 5.82 2.61
C ASN A 113 -10.52 7.02 2.53
N LYS A 114 -10.77 8.08 3.30
CA LYS A 114 -9.79 9.15 3.48
C LYS A 114 -8.54 8.62 4.18
N ILE A 115 -7.35 9.00 3.73
CA ILE A 115 -6.09 8.55 4.33
C ILE A 115 -6.02 8.95 5.80
N LYS A 116 -6.43 10.17 6.17
CA LYS A 116 -6.50 10.64 7.55
C LYS A 116 -7.36 9.74 8.43
N LYS A 117 -8.50 9.27 7.91
CA LYS A 117 -9.40 8.35 8.63
C LYS A 117 -8.71 7.02 8.97
N ILE A 118 -8.05 6.41 7.98
CA ILE A 118 -7.28 5.17 8.19
C ILE A 118 -6.14 5.39 9.19
N THR A 119 -5.44 6.51 9.09
CA THR A 119 -4.30 6.83 9.97
C THR A 119 -4.74 7.05 11.41
N ASN A 120 -5.88 7.73 11.61
CA ASN A 120 -6.50 7.90 12.94
C ASN A 120 -6.88 6.56 13.55
N PHE A 121 -7.58 5.71 12.79
CA PHE A 121 -7.95 4.38 13.24
C PHE A 121 -6.71 3.57 13.69
N LEU A 122 -5.66 3.55 12.86
CA LEU A 122 -4.42 2.84 13.18
C LEU A 122 -3.68 3.42 14.39
N ASN A 123 -3.73 4.73 14.60
CA ASN A 123 -3.13 5.38 15.78
C ASN A 123 -3.95 5.14 17.04
N SER A 124 -5.29 5.09 16.94
CA SER A 124 -6.17 4.73 18.05
C SER A 124 -5.95 3.28 18.50
N TYR A 125 -5.73 2.35 17.55
CA TYR A 125 -5.44 0.95 17.86
C TYR A 125 -4.05 0.76 18.47
N LYS A 126 -3.01 1.32 17.82
CA LYS A 126 -1.63 1.27 18.33
C LYS A 126 -0.90 2.53 17.92
N PHE A 127 -0.62 3.40 18.88
CA PHE A 127 0.11 4.63 18.62
C PHE A 127 1.48 4.39 17.97
N SER A 128 1.84 5.23 17.00
CA SER A 128 3.14 5.20 16.32
C SER A 128 3.56 6.62 15.94
N LEU A 129 4.68 7.08 16.51
CA LEU A 129 5.23 8.41 16.20
C LEU A 129 5.48 8.64 14.69
N PRO A 130 6.06 7.71 13.92
CA PRO A 130 6.19 7.87 12.47
C PRO A 130 4.85 8.06 11.75
N ARG A 131 3.79 7.34 12.17
CA ARG A 131 2.45 7.52 11.59
C ARG A 131 1.86 8.89 11.93
N LEU A 132 2.10 9.39 13.14
CA LEU A 132 1.65 10.73 13.52
C LEU A 132 2.33 11.81 12.69
N ILE A 133 3.64 11.69 12.44
CA ILE A 133 4.39 12.61 11.57
C ILE A 133 3.80 12.61 10.16
N ILE A 134 3.57 11.43 9.58
CA ILE A 134 2.95 11.28 8.26
C ILE A 134 1.54 11.88 8.25
N TYR A 135 0.74 11.60 9.28
CA TYR A 135 -0.61 12.13 9.42
C TYR A 135 -0.65 13.66 9.37
N ASN A 136 0.29 14.31 10.06
CA ASN A 136 0.37 15.77 10.09
C ASN A 136 0.80 16.37 8.75
N GLN A 137 1.49 15.62 7.90
CA GLN A 137 1.91 16.05 6.58
C GLN A 137 0.83 15.82 5.50
N ILE A 138 -0.10 14.89 5.73
CA ILE A 138 -1.20 14.61 4.80
C ILE A 138 -2.24 15.72 4.92
N GLU A 139 -2.50 16.45 3.84
CA GLU A 139 -3.62 17.39 3.76
C GLU A 139 -4.91 16.68 3.39
N ASP A 140 -4.90 15.87 2.32
CA ASP A 140 -6.05 15.12 1.82
C ASP A 140 -5.60 13.89 1.02
N GLY A 141 -6.56 13.09 0.58
CA GLY A 141 -6.34 11.93 -0.27
C GLY A 141 -7.14 10.71 0.17
N PHE A 142 -7.18 9.72 -0.70
CA PHE A 142 -7.95 8.50 -0.51
C PHE A 142 -7.06 7.27 -0.64
N ILE A 143 -7.45 6.22 0.07
CA ILE A 143 -6.83 4.90 0.02
C ILE A 143 -7.88 3.81 -0.14
N GLU A 144 -7.58 2.85 -0.99
CA GLU A 144 -8.28 1.58 -1.15
C GLU A 144 -7.25 0.47 -1.00
N ALA A 145 -7.55 -0.57 -0.24
CA ALA A 145 -6.59 -1.63 0.03
C ALA A 145 -7.25 -3.01 0.18
N ASP A 146 -6.53 -4.03 -0.28
CA ASP A 146 -6.80 -5.45 -0.08
C ASP A 146 -5.73 -6.05 0.83
N ILE A 147 -6.14 -6.60 1.95
CA ILE A 147 -5.29 -7.31 2.90
C ILE A 147 -5.55 -8.80 2.75
N ASN A 148 -4.54 -9.57 2.41
CA ASN A 148 -4.61 -11.02 2.36
C ASN A 148 -3.73 -11.60 3.45
N ILE A 149 -4.30 -12.43 4.32
CA ILE A 149 -3.61 -13.15 5.40
C ILE A 149 -3.76 -14.63 5.14
N ASN A 150 -2.64 -15.33 4.99
CA ASN A 150 -2.58 -16.76 4.69
C ASN A 150 -1.81 -17.51 5.79
N ASN A 151 -1.94 -18.84 5.83
CA ASN A 151 -1.21 -19.74 6.73
C ASN A 151 -1.43 -19.45 8.22
N ILE A 152 -2.67 -19.25 8.62
CA ILE A 152 -3.05 -18.98 10.01
C ILE A 152 -3.02 -20.25 10.86
N GLU A 153 -2.86 -21.42 10.24
CA GLU A 153 -3.12 -22.74 10.82
C GLU A 153 -2.08 -23.26 11.81
N ASN A 154 -0.84 -22.76 11.80
CA ASN A 154 0.21 -23.29 12.66
C ASN A 154 0.84 -22.20 13.52
N ASN A 155 0.74 -22.33 14.83
CA ASN A 155 1.41 -21.47 15.82
C ASN A 155 2.94 -21.35 15.65
N LYS A 156 3.54 -22.03 14.69
CA LYS A 156 4.98 -22.03 14.38
C LYS A 156 5.31 -21.54 12.97
N SER A 157 4.35 -21.44 12.05
CA SER A 157 4.59 -20.85 10.73
C SER A 157 4.29 -19.36 10.77
N LYS A 158 5.25 -18.58 10.32
CA LYS A 158 5.17 -17.12 10.20
C LYS A 158 3.93 -16.76 9.37
N LEU A 159 2.99 -16.04 10.00
CA LEU A 159 1.86 -15.43 9.29
C LEU A 159 2.39 -14.69 8.07
N THR A 160 1.93 -15.07 6.88
CA THR A 160 2.24 -14.34 5.66
C THR A 160 1.09 -13.40 5.35
N TYR A 161 1.40 -12.14 5.20
CA TYR A 161 0.43 -11.15 4.78
C TYR A 161 0.90 -10.44 3.52
N ASN A 162 -0.05 -10.10 2.68
CA ASN A 162 0.14 -9.25 1.52
C ASN A 162 -0.91 -8.15 1.58
N LEU A 163 -0.46 -6.91 1.43
CA LEU A 163 -1.31 -5.74 1.37
C LEU A 163 -1.09 -5.04 0.03
N ASN A 164 -2.11 -5.05 -0.81
CA ASN A 164 -2.13 -4.34 -2.07
C ASN A 164 -3.10 -3.16 -1.98
N GLY A 165 -2.81 -2.09 -2.68
CA GLY A 165 -3.74 -0.98 -2.67
C GLY A 165 -3.40 0.13 -3.64
N LYS A 166 -4.18 1.20 -3.53
CA LYS A 166 -4.09 2.40 -4.34
C LYS A 166 -4.25 3.63 -3.45
N ILE A 167 -3.36 4.59 -3.64
CA ILE A 167 -3.55 5.97 -3.19
C ILE A 167 -4.03 6.80 -4.37
N SER A 168 -5.00 7.68 -4.14
CA SER A 168 -5.51 8.60 -5.15
C SER A 168 -5.76 9.99 -4.57
N GLU A 169 -5.58 11.00 -5.40
CA GLU A 169 -5.85 12.41 -5.08
C GLU A 169 -5.11 12.90 -3.83
N GLY A 170 -3.93 12.30 -3.54
CA GLY A 170 -3.15 12.62 -2.36
C GLY A 170 -2.60 14.03 -2.39
N LYS A 171 -2.60 14.71 -1.22
CA LYS A 171 -1.98 16.02 -1.01
C LYS A 171 -1.14 15.97 0.24
N LEU A 172 0.12 16.37 0.11
CA LEU A 172 1.08 16.42 1.21
C LEU A 172 1.64 17.83 1.36
N ASN A 173 1.84 18.23 2.60
CA ASN A 173 2.63 19.40 2.97
C ASN A 173 3.86 18.91 3.74
N VAL A 174 4.97 18.75 3.03
CA VAL A 174 6.22 18.21 3.60
C VAL A 174 7.00 19.31 4.29
N LEU A 175 7.92 18.94 5.16
CA LEU A 175 8.86 19.84 5.86
C LEU A 175 9.39 20.93 4.90
N ASN A 176 9.42 22.22 5.35
CA ASN A 176 9.79 23.42 4.59
C ASN A 176 8.74 23.90 3.57
N ASN A 177 7.45 23.66 3.81
CA ASN A 177 6.34 24.11 2.96
C ASN A 177 6.37 23.58 1.51
N ILE A 178 6.97 22.42 1.30
CA ILE A 178 6.92 21.72 0.01
C ILE A 178 5.52 21.10 -0.12
N LYS A 179 4.70 21.65 -1.02
CA LYS A 179 3.37 21.14 -1.33
C LYS A 179 3.44 20.20 -2.52
N ILE A 180 3.06 18.95 -2.30
CA ILE A 180 2.93 17.94 -3.33
C ILE A 180 1.44 17.62 -3.49
N LYS A 181 0.93 17.67 -4.72
CA LYS A 181 -0.49 17.48 -5.04
C LYS A 181 -0.69 16.34 -6.03
N ASP A 182 -1.93 15.92 -6.17
CA ASP A 182 -2.38 14.92 -7.16
C ASP A 182 -1.57 13.62 -7.11
N ILE A 183 -1.22 13.22 -5.87
CA ILE A 183 -0.43 12.01 -5.64
C ILE A 183 -1.31 10.79 -5.91
N ASN A 184 -0.88 9.98 -6.88
CA ASN A 184 -1.53 8.73 -7.23
C ASN A 184 -0.47 7.64 -7.35
N PHE A 185 -0.71 6.46 -6.80
CA PHE A 185 0.15 5.29 -6.98
C PHE A 185 -0.54 4.01 -6.56
N LEU A 186 -0.05 2.89 -7.08
CA LEU A 186 -0.35 1.55 -6.60
C LEU A 186 0.75 1.10 -5.65
N PHE A 187 0.38 0.39 -4.59
CA PHE A 187 1.36 -0.16 -3.66
C PHE A 187 1.13 -1.64 -3.40
N ASN A 188 2.23 -2.34 -3.14
CA ASN A 188 2.24 -3.70 -2.63
C ASN A 188 3.18 -3.77 -1.43
N ILE A 189 2.74 -4.44 -0.35
CA ILE A 189 3.52 -4.67 0.86
C ILE A 189 3.53 -6.17 1.16
N GLU A 190 4.70 -6.76 1.10
CA GLU A 190 4.95 -8.16 1.42
C GLU A 190 6.08 -8.27 2.43
N ASP A 191 5.82 -8.77 3.61
CA ASP A 191 6.79 -8.88 4.72
C ASP A 191 7.56 -7.55 4.94
N LYS A 192 8.82 -7.51 4.50
CA LYS A 192 9.74 -6.36 4.64
C LYS A 192 9.96 -5.59 3.34
N LYS A 193 9.20 -5.91 2.30
CA LYS A 193 9.29 -5.32 0.98
C LYS A 193 8.06 -4.46 0.71
N TYR A 194 8.28 -3.21 0.33
CA TYR A 194 7.26 -2.25 -0.09
C TYR A 194 7.55 -1.84 -1.51
N THR A 195 6.60 -2.01 -2.40
CA THR A 195 6.72 -1.61 -3.81
C THR A 195 5.68 -0.56 -4.13
N ILE A 196 6.10 0.55 -4.70
CA ILE A 196 5.23 1.62 -5.22
C ILE A 196 5.34 1.57 -6.73
N ASN A 197 4.21 1.45 -7.42
CA ASN A 197 4.15 1.34 -8.87
C ASN A 197 3.29 2.45 -9.47
N LYS A 198 3.64 2.89 -10.66
CA LYS A 198 2.87 3.88 -11.44
C LYS A 198 2.56 5.13 -10.63
N ALA A 199 3.56 5.61 -9.88
CA ALA A 199 3.40 6.83 -9.11
C ALA A 199 3.35 8.05 -10.03
N SER A 200 2.50 9.02 -9.68
CA SER A 200 2.46 10.34 -10.28
C SER A 200 2.11 11.38 -9.23
N PHE A 201 2.67 12.58 -9.36
CA PHE A 201 2.37 13.70 -8.49
C PHE A 201 2.77 15.03 -9.14
N ASN A 202 2.16 16.12 -8.66
CA ASN A 202 2.49 17.47 -9.05
C ASN A 202 3.30 18.18 -7.96
N TYR A 203 4.42 18.79 -8.35
CA TYR A 203 5.22 19.67 -7.52
C TYR A 203 5.52 20.95 -8.30
N GLU A 204 5.16 22.12 -7.75
CA GLU A 204 5.33 23.44 -8.39
C GLU A 204 4.90 23.46 -9.87
N GLU A 205 3.71 22.90 -10.17
CA GLU A 205 3.12 22.82 -11.52
C GLU A 205 3.82 21.83 -12.48
N VAL A 206 4.88 21.15 -12.02
CA VAL A 206 5.55 20.10 -12.78
C VAL A 206 4.98 18.74 -12.39
N ASN A 207 4.61 17.95 -13.40
CA ASN A 207 4.09 16.59 -13.20
C ASN A 207 5.24 15.60 -13.23
N PHE A 208 5.47 14.92 -12.12
CA PHE A 208 6.44 13.86 -11.96
C PHE A 208 5.78 12.49 -12.01
N SER A 209 6.50 11.53 -12.52
CA SER A 209 6.08 10.12 -12.55
C SER A 209 7.23 9.19 -12.19
N SER A 210 6.88 8.03 -11.63
CA SER A 210 7.79 6.93 -11.37
C SER A 210 7.15 5.62 -11.82
N LYS A 211 7.92 4.77 -12.46
CA LYS A 211 7.47 3.43 -12.84
C LYS A 211 7.43 2.52 -11.62
N GLU A 212 8.52 2.51 -10.86
CA GLU A 212 8.65 1.69 -9.67
C GLU A 212 9.57 2.33 -8.64
N ILE A 213 9.16 2.31 -7.37
CA ILE A 213 10.01 2.58 -6.22
C ILE A 213 9.95 1.36 -5.29
N LEU A 214 11.11 0.77 -5.03
CA LEU A 214 11.27 -0.40 -4.18
C LEU A 214 11.91 0.01 -2.85
N ILE A 215 11.23 -0.31 -1.74
CA ILE A 215 11.72 -0.07 -0.39
C ILE A 215 11.86 -1.43 0.30
N LYS A 216 13.08 -1.76 0.76
CA LYS A 216 13.36 -2.97 1.53
C LYS A 216 13.76 -2.61 2.95
N LYS A 217 13.03 -3.12 3.94
CA LYS A 217 13.39 -2.98 5.34
C LYS A 217 14.47 -4.01 5.69
N LEU A 218 15.64 -3.55 6.06
CA LEU A 218 16.73 -4.33 6.62
C LEU A 218 16.79 -4.14 8.15
N GLU A 219 17.64 -4.84 8.86
CA GLU A 219 17.66 -4.81 10.33
C GLU A 219 17.78 -3.39 10.90
N LYS A 220 18.71 -2.57 10.38
CA LYS A 220 19.04 -1.24 10.92
C LYS A 220 18.75 -0.07 9.96
N HIS A 221 18.24 -0.33 8.76
CA HIS A 221 18.00 0.71 7.77
C HIS A 221 16.99 0.26 6.71
N TYR A 222 16.47 1.23 5.96
CA TYR A 222 15.70 0.97 4.74
C TYR A 222 16.59 1.20 3.53
N LYS A 223 16.56 0.29 2.56
CA LYS A 223 17.15 0.48 1.23
C LYS A 223 16.05 0.91 0.29
N ILE A 224 16.26 2.01 -0.41
CA ILE A 224 15.31 2.60 -1.35
C ILE A 224 15.99 2.69 -2.70
N GLU A 225 15.31 2.23 -3.75
CA GLU A 225 15.76 2.32 -5.14
C GLU A 225 14.56 2.56 -6.05
N GLY A 226 14.74 3.37 -7.09
CA GLY A 226 13.65 3.69 -8.01
C GLY A 226 14.05 4.68 -9.10
N ASP A 227 13.04 5.10 -9.83
CA ASP A 227 13.14 6.13 -10.86
C ASP A 227 12.18 7.30 -10.53
N LEU A 228 12.49 8.46 -11.09
CA LEU A 228 11.63 9.63 -11.04
C LEU A 228 11.87 10.47 -12.27
N ALA A 229 10.84 10.68 -13.07
CA ALA A 229 10.92 11.44 -14.30
C ALA A 229 9.81 12.50 -14.37
N ASN A 230 10.05 13.56 -15.11
CA ASN A 230 9.01 14.43 -15.63
C ASN A 230 9.14 14.55 -17.16
N ASN A 231 8.04 14.91 -17.82
CA ASN A 231 8.12 15.25 -19.23
C ASN A 231 8.82 16.62 -19.38
N GLU A 232 8.19 17.64 -19.90
CA GLU A 232 8.74 18.98 -19.94
C GLU A 232 8.01 19.88 -18.92
N GLY A 233 8.74 20.73 -18.20
CA GLY A 233 8.17 21.66 -17.24
C GLY A 233 9.17 22.72 -16.78
N LEU A 234 8.67 23.78 -16.13
CA LEU A 234 9.48 24.83 -15.52
C LEU A 234 10.00 24.34 -14.16
N ILE A 235 11.23 23.92 -14.10
CA ILE A 235 11.85 23.29 -12.94
C ILE A 235 12.74 24.29 -12.20
N ASP A 236 12.61 24.33 -10.87
CA ASP A 236 13.57 25.01 -10.00
C ASP A 236 14.91 24.23 -10.04
N PRO A 237 16.04 24.84 -10.42
CA PRO A 237 17.35 24.17 -10.40
C PRO A 237 17.71 23.56 -9.06
N ASN A 238 17.19 24.14 -7.97
CA ASN A 238 17.39 23.61 -6.61
C ASN A 238 16.52 22.39 -6.28
N PHE A 239 15.72 21.88 -7.20
CA PHE A 239 14.89 20.69 -6.97
C PHE A 239 15.70 19.49 -6.44
N HIS A 240 16.84 19.19 -7.07
CA HIS A 240 17.73 18.13 -6.61
C HIS A 240 18.39 18.44 -5.25
N SER A 241 18.74 19.71 -5.00
CA SER A 241 19.26 20.14 -3.71
C SER A 241 18.24 19.93 -2.61
N LYS A 242 16.98 20.31 -2.85
CA LYS A 242 15.88 20.13 -1.89
C LYS A 242 15.56 18.67 -1.61
N LEU A 243 15.55 17.81 -2.65
CA LEU A 243 15.22 16.39 -2.51
C LEU A 243 16.36 15.53 -1.96
N PHE A 244 17.57 15.72 -2.44
CA PHE A 244 18.70 14.84 -2.17
C PHE A 244 19.82 15.49 -1.35
N ASN A 245 19.63 16.74 -0.91
CA ASN A 245 20.62 17.56 -0.19
C ASN A 245 21.95 17.67 -0.98
N LEU A 246 21.83 17.88 -2.30
CA LEU A 246 22.97 18.09 -3.20
C LEU A 246 23.22 19.58 -3.39
N ASN A 247 24.48 20.00 -3.31
CA ASN A 247 24.86 21.39 -3.63
C ASN A 247 25.06 21.53 -5.14
N LEU A 248 24.21 22.34 -5.79
CA LEU A 248 24.26 22.66 -7.22
C LEU A 248 24.44 24.16 -7.45
N ASP A 249 25.29 24.82 -6.64
CA ASP A 249 25.52 26.27 -6.65
C ASP A 249 26.02 26.84 -8.00
N PHE A 250 26.40 25.96 -8.93
CA PHE A 250 26.81 26.35 -10.28
C PHE A 250 25.64 26.71 -11.19
N LEU A 251 24.39 26.34 -10.83
CA LEU A 251 23.21 26.72 -11.59
C LEU A 251 22.63 28.03 -11.07
N GLU A 252 22.26 28.92 -11.99
CA GLU A 252 21.55 30.15 -11.62
C GLU A 252 20.14 29.85 -11.10
N ASN A 253 19.70 30.61 -10.12
CA ASN A 253 18.45 30.36 -9.40
C ASN A 253 17.20 30.81 -10.19
N ARG A 254 17.13 30.45 -11.47
CA ARG A 254 15.98 30.70 -12.36
C ARG A 254 15.33 29.39 -12.76
N LYS A 255 14.00 29.36 -12.82
CA LYS A 255 13.27 28.19 -13.35
C LYS A 255 13.68 27.94 -14.80
N ILE A 256 14.01 26.68 -15.10
CA ILE A 256 14.43 26.22 -16.43
C ILE A 256 13.37 25.32 -17.03
N SER A 257 13.11 25.46 -18.35
CA SER A 257 12.29 24.50 -19.08
C SER A 257 13.13 23.25 -19.33
N ALA A 258 12.81 22.19 -18.60
CA ALA A 258 13.56 20.96 -18.68
C ALA A 258 12.68 19.71 -18.48
N SER A 259 13.18 18.59 -19.01
CA SER A 259 12.75 17.25 -18.63
C SER A 259 13.86 16.55 -17.87
N ILE A 260 13.48 15.80 -16.84
CA ILE A 260 14.39 15.09 -15.95
C ILE A 260 14.07 13.61 -15.95
N ASP A 261 15.09 12.78 -16.03
CA ASP A 261 15.03 11.33 -15.82
C ASP A 261 16.07 10.95 -14.76
N ASN A 262 15.57 10.62 -13.57
CA ASN A 262 16.39 10.25 -12.43
C ASN A 262 16.30 8.76 -12.16
N LYS A 263 17.43 8.15 -11.80
CA LYS A 263 17.49 6.85 -11.14
C LYS A 263 18.24 7.02 -9.84
N PHE A 264 17.68 6.52 -8.77
CA PHE A 264 18.25 6.71 -7.43
C PHE A 264 18.30 5.42 -6.64
N LYS A 265 19.27 5.34 -5.76
CA LYS A 265 19.42 4.29 -4.77
C LYS A 265 20.10 4.88 -3.55
N PHE A 266 19.53 4.64 -2.38
CA PHE A 266 20.09 5.12 -1.11
C PHE A 266 19.60 4.28 0.07
N LYS A 267 20.19 4.53 1.22
CA LYS A 267 19.77 3.96 2.50
C LYS A 267 19.27 5.05 3.43
N ILE A 268 18.23 4.77 4.20
CA ILE A 268 17.79 5.62 5.31
C ILE A 268 18.04 4.84 6.61
N ASN A 269 18.84 5.39 7.51
CA ASN A 269 19.09 4.81 8.82
C ASN A 269 17.99 5.14 9.84
N SER A 270 18.10 4.60 11.05
CA SER A 270 17.16 4.85 12.18
C SER A 270 17.02 6.33 12.55
N ASN A 271 17.99 7.16 12.24
CA ASN A 271 18.01 8.61 12.51
C ASN A 271 17.52 9.43 11.32
N ASN A 272 16.82 8.82 10.37
CA ASN A 272 16.29 9.42 9.13
C ASN A 272 17.36 10.12 8.26
N LYS A 273 18.64 9.74 8.38
CA LYS A 273 19.71 10.27 7.54
C LYS A 273 19.89 9.40 6.30
N ILE A 274 19.99 10.07 5.14
CA ILE A 274 20.33 9.42 3.86
C ILE A 274 21.81 9.04 3.88
N LYS A 275 22.11 7.81 3.48
CA LYS A 275 23.45 7.27 3.30
C LYS A 275 23.55 6.50 1.99
N ASP A 276 24.78 6.36 1.50
CA ASP A 276 25.09 5.58 0.29
C ASP A 276 24.23 6.01 -0.91
N LEU A 277 24.06 7.33 -1.11
CA LEU A 277 23.32 7.88 -2.23
C LEU A 277 24.08 7.58 -3.52
N ASP A 278 23.37 6.94 -4.44
CA ASP A 278 23.76 6.71 -5.83
C ASP A 278 22.63 7.33 -6.68
N LEU A 279 22.95 8.41 -7.40
CA LEU A 279 21.98 9.16 -8.20
C LEU A 279 22.55 9.33 -9.60
N TYR A 280 21.77 8.88 -10.58
CA TYR A 280 21.95 9.24 -11.98
C TYR A 280 20.80 10.14 -12.39
N SER A 281 21.10 11.32 -12.94
CA SER A 281 20.11 12.27 -13.43
C SER A 281 20.48 12.72 -14.83
N LYS A 282 19.56 12.56 -15.77
CA LYS A 282 19.65 13.11 -17.12
C LYS A 282 18.65 14.24 -17.26
N ILE A 283 19.16 15.46 -17.43
CA ILE A 283 18.37 16.70 -17.53
C ILE A 283 18.50 17.22 -18.96
N LYS A 284 17.42 17.20 -19.73
CA LYS A 284 17.36 17.86 -21.04
C LYS A 284 16.73 19.22 -20.85
N PHE A 285 17.37 20.27 -21.32
CA PHE A 285 16.94 21.66 -21.15
C PHE A 285 16.89 22.41 -22.46
N LYS A 286 16.03 23.44 -22.54
CA LYS A 286 16.01 24.40 -23.66
C LYS A 286 17.01 25.51 -23.45
N GLU A 287 17.03 26.08 -22.28
CA GLU A 287 17.90 27.18 -21.90
C GLU A 287 18.35 27.05 -20.46
N ILE A 288 19.63 27.26 -20.19
CA ILE A 288 20.20 27.23 -18.85
C ILE A 288 21.26 28.30 -18.67
N PHE A 289 21.31 28.92 -17.51
CA PHE A 289 22.32 29.87 -17.10
C PHE A 289 23.20 29.25 -16.02
N ILE A 290 24.48 29.13 -16.29
CA ILE A 290 25.47 28.64 -15.34
C ILE A 290 26.06 29.83 -14.63
N ASN A 291 25.87 29.89 -13.32
CA ASN A 291 26.38 30.97 -12.48
C ASN A 291 27.91 30.87 -12.34
N LYS A 292 28.54 32.06 -12.35
CA LYS A 292 29.94 32.25 -12.30
C LYS A 292 30.45 32.69 -10.94
N LYS A 293 30.76 31.81 -10.11
CA LYS A 293 31.93 32.08 -9.24
C LYS A 293 33.27 32.03 -10.02
N ILE A 294 33.23 31.62 -11.28
CA ILE A 294 34.39 31.41 -12.14
C ILE A 294 34.18 32.09 -13.51
N GLN A 295 34.41 33.42 -13.56
CA GLN A 295 34.47 34.27 -14.78
C GLN A 295 33.40 34.04 -15.91
N ASN A 296 32.46 34.96 -16.21
CA ASN A 296 31.46 35.10 -17.29
C ASN A 296 30.27 34.10 -17.30
N LEU A 297 29.05 34.58 -17.20
CA LEU A 297 27.81 33.84 -17.31
C LEU A 297 27.83 32.99 -18.58
N ILE A 298 27.73 31.67 -18.45
CA ILE A 298 27.62 30.79 -19.59
C ILE A 298 26.14 30.53 -19.85
N TYR A 299 25.70 30.86 -21.05
CA TYR A 299 24.36 30.60 -21.55
C TYR A 299 24.40 29.45 -22.52
N LEU A 300 23.63 28.39 -22.21
CA LEU A 300 23.53 27.18 -23.04
C LEU A 300 22.10 27.02 -23.55
N LYS A 301 21.97 26.63 -24.81
CA LYS A 301 20.70 26.31 -25.48
C LYS A 301 20.67 24.87 -25.91
N ASN A 302 19.48 24.22 -25.71
CA ASN A 302 19.18 22.89 -26.23
C ASN A 302 20.26 21.84 -25.90
N GLY A 303 20.49 21.64 -24.63
CA GLY A 303 21.52 20.69 -24.17
C GLY A 303 21.03 19.62 -23.23
N THR A 304 21.95 18.77 -22.85
CA THR A 304 21.74 17.73 -21.86
C THR A 304 22.79 17.86 -20.75
N ILE A 305 22.34 17.80 -19.50
CA ILE A 305 23.24 17.66 -18.33
C ILE A 305 23.07 16.25 -17.79
N ILE A 306 24.16 15.54 -17.61
CA ILE A 306 24.20 14.24 -16.95
C ILE A 306 24.91 14.41 -15.61
N LEU A 307 24.20 14.14 -14.52
CA LEU A 307 24.72 14.14 -13.16
C LEU A 307 24.89 12.71 -12.68
N ASN A 308 26.10 12.34 -12.29
CA ASN A 308 26.40 11.08 -11.64
C ASN A 308 26.93 11.36 -10.23
N TYR A 309 26.15 11.06 -9.20
CA TYR A 309 26.57 11.18 -7.82
C TYR A 309 26.72 9.80 -7.20
N LYS A 310 27.92 9.44 -6.77
CA LYS A 310 28.24 8.16 -6.16
C LYS A 310 29.36 8.28 -5.15
N LYS A 311 29.22 7.70 -3.98
CA LYS A 311 30.23 7.70 -2.90
C LYS A 311 30.78 9.12 -2.61
N ASN A 312 29.88 10.09 -2.47
CA ASN A 312 30.21 11.51 -2.24
C ASN A 312 30.99 12.20 -3.39
N ASN A 313 31.04 11.59 -4.56
CA ASN A 313 31.65 12.17 -5.75
C ASN A 313 30.55 12.54 -6.76
N LEU A 314 30.51 13.82 -7.16
CA LEU A 314 29.64 14.31 -8.22
C LEU A 314 30.46 14.47 -9.51
N LYS A 315 30.03 13.78 -10.56
CA LYS A 315 30.50 14.02 -11.92
C LYS A 315 29.39 14.67 -12.72
N THR A 316 29.72 15.67 -13.51
CA THR A 316 28.77 16.42 -14.33
C THR A 316 29.33 16.46 -15.75
N ASP A 317 28.56 15.97 -16.71
CA ASP A 317 28.85 16.05 -18.14
C ASP A 317 27.77 16.95 -18.77
N ILE A 318 28.18 17.85 -19.69
CA ILE A 318 27.28 18.76 -20.41
C ILE A 318 27.50 18.55 -21.90
N GLU A 319 26.40 18.16 -22.58
CA GLU A 319 26.37 17.90 -24.03
C GLU A 319 25.48 18.91 -24.76
#